data_1dbf63675cee3b649028cb124e3d2a7d
#
_entry.id   1dbf63675cee3b649028cb124e3d2a7d
#
_cell.length_a   1.000
_cell.length_b   1.000
_cell.length_c   1.000
_cell.angle_alpha   90.00
_cell.angle_beta   90.00
_cell.angle_gamma   90.00
#
_symmetry.space_group_name_H-M   'P 1'
#
loop_
_entity.id
_entity.type
_entity.pdbx_description
1 polymer ?
#
loop_
_entity_poly.entity_id
_entity_poly.type
_entity_poly.pdbx_seq_one_letter_code
_entity_poly.pdbx_strand_id
1 'polypeptide(L)'
;MRALLVAVLLLAAPAAASPGRFVDVEVPGGTLRGLGLGDDIVFRAVPYAAPPLGDLRWRAPQPVKAWQGVRDATRSGPACLQNSEGWNRASWLHASEDCLTLDIRTRSLTGKRPVMVWIHGGSNRSGSSAGPADSDLTEQGVVAVGVQYRLGVLGFLSLPELAAEQGGSSGNYGLMDQIAALRWVHDNIERFGGDPDNVTIVGESAGSQDVSLLLAAPAAQGLFEKAVMESGTPGFGMPYRSLRDAEGLGEAFARSADAEGDLAKLRAMSPVALLSLQATFGEPATRGASFTFLRTTIDGKVLPEAPDALIASNKPKPVIVGTDKVEFGPADDNLDLAEFAHYWFGDDSAPALAAYRAEEADPRRGHLALRMQSDGQFHCPTDRLADLLASHGWPVWRYEFDVGENGGLTRHAYEIGWVFEHKPLPGGVAMQDYWAALAVAGDPNGKAGRTAARPQWQRWDPKRPRQMAFSQQTTAMEAGRQRAAFCRFADNF
;
A
#
# COMPACT_ATOMS: atom_id res chain seq x y z
N MET A 1 -1.66 68.71 -33.92
CA MET A 1 -1.14 68.29 -32.62
C MET A 1 -1.84 66.98 -32.19
N ARG A 2 -1.18 65.85 -32.32
CA ARG A 2 -1.72 64.53 -31.86
C ARG A 2 -0.97 64.21 -30.56
N ALA A 3 -1.73 64.07 -29.47
CA ALA A 3 -1.20 63.67 -28.17
C ALA A 3 -1.00 62.15 -28.14
N LEU A 4 0.22 61.70 -27.91
CA LEU A 4 0.52 60.29 -27.61
C LEU A 4 0.23 60.04 -26.14
N LEU A 5 -0.71 59.15 -25.88
CA LEU A 5 -0.90 58.54 -24.55
C LEU A 5 0.11 57.38 -24.38
N VAL A 6 1.03 57.54 -23.47
CA VAL A 6 1.93 56.45 -23.05
C VAL A 6 1.25 55.68 -21.91
N ALA A 7 0.84 54.46 -22.18
CA ALA A 7 0.31 53.54 -21.16
C ALA A 7 1.51 52.93 -20.43
N VAL A 8 1.68 53.23 -19.14
CA VAL A 8 2.66 52.59 -18.25
C VAL A 8 2.04 51.29 -17.77
N LEU A 9 2.51 50.17 -18.29
CA LEU A 9 2.23 48.85 -17.75
C LEU A 9 3.02 48.68 -16.44
N LEU A 10 2.32 48.70 -15.32
CA LEU A 10 2.83 48.26 -14.03
C LEU A 10 2.89 46.72 -14.07
N LEU A 11 4.06 46.14 -14.26
CA LEU A 11 4.35 44.77 -14.02
C LEU A 11 4.27 44.50 -12.51
N ALA A 12 3.20 43.84 -12.07
CA ALA A 12 3.12 43.31 -10.71
C ALA A 12 4.24 42.27 -10.53
N ALA A 13 5.19 42.56 -9.63
CA ALA A 13 6.18 41.60 -9.21
C ALA A 13 5.46 40.38 -8.59
N PRO A 14 5.90 39.14 -8.87
CA PRO A 14 5.33 37.97 -8.21
C PRO A 14 5.53 38.14 -6.70
N ALA A 15 4.45 37.97 -5.93
CA ALA A 15 4.50 37.98 -4.48
C ALA A 15 5.51 36.93 -4.03
N ALA A 16 6.56 37.34 -3.34
CA ALA A 16 7.51 36.42 -2.72
C ALA A 16 6.71 35.55 -1.74
N ALA A 17 6.79 34.22 -1.91
CA ALA A 17 6.20 33.28 -0.98
C ALA A 17 6.72 33.61 0.43
N SER A 18 5.82 33.78 1.39
CA SER A 18 6.20 34.02 2.79
C SER A 18 7.11 32.89 3.24
N PRO A 19 8.25 33.14 3.91
CA PRO A 19 9.09 32.09 4.43
C PRO A 19 8.26 31.20 5.34
N GLY A 20 8.27 29.88 5.09
CA GLY A 20 7.51 28.92 5.87
C GLY A 20 7.86 29.02 7.36
N ARG A 21 6.83 28.96 8.22
CA ARG A 21 7.03 29.02 9.67
C ARG A 21 7.55 27.68 10.15
N PHE A 22 8.68 27.63 10.87
CA PHE A 22 9.16 26.43 11.54
C PHE A 22 8.29 26.10 12.75
N VAL A 23 8.07 24.81 12.98
CA VAL A 23 7.27 24.26 14.07
C VAL A 23 8.05 23.11 14.71
N ASP A 24 8.36 23.24 16.00
CA ASP A 24 9.11 22.23 16.74
C ASP A 24 8.16 21.35 17.57
N VAL A 25 8.43 20.03 17.58
CA VAL A 25 7.70 19.02 18.37
C VAL A 25 8.69 18.10 19.07
N GLU A 26 8.48 17.89 20.36
CA GLU A 26 9.24 16.93 21.18
C GLU A 26 8.69 15.51 21.00
N VAL A 27 9.57 14.56 20.69
CA VAL A 27 9.30 13.12 20.66
C VAL A 27 10.35 12.39 21.52
N PRO A 28 10.15 11.11 21.91
CA PRO A 28 11.10 10.39 22.77
C PRO A 28 12.55 10.37 22.26
N GLY A 29 12.77 10.51 20.95
CA GLY A 29 14.13 10.60 20.35
C GLY A 29 14.78 11.97 20.49
N GLY A 30 14.02 13.06 20.68
CA GLY A 30 14.49 14.46 20.72
C GLY A 30 13.50 15.42 20.04
N THR A 31 13.97 16.61 19.67
CA THR A 31 13.14 17.63 19.01
C THR A 31 13.16 17.47 17.49
N LEU A 32 11.97 17.51 16.87
CA LEU A 32 11.77 17.54 15.43
C LEU A 32 11.35 18.95 15.00
N ARG A 33 11.92 19.45 13.91
CA ARG A 33 11.52 20.72 13.28
C ARG A 33 10.80 20.47 11.98
N GLY A 34 9.49 20.72 11.97
CA GLY A 34 8.63 20.70 10.79
C GLY A 34 8.45 22.07 10.14
N LEU A 35 7.67 22.10 9.08
CA LEU A 35 7.38 23.27 8.25
C LEU A 35 5.89 23.56 8.21
N GLY A 36 5.47 24.79 8.53
CA GLY A 36 4.13 25.30 8.28
C GLY A 36 3.96 25.66 6.80
N LEU A 37 2.96 25.07 6.14
CA LEU A 37 2.60 25.28 4.74
C LEU A 37 1.13 25.69 4.63
N GLY A 38 0.85 26.99 4.60
CA GLY A 38 -0.53 27.47 4.70
C GLY A 38 -1.15 27.07 6.03
N ASP A 39 -2.28 26.37 5.98
CA ASP A 39 -2.97 25.86 7.17
C ASP A 39 -2.40 24.52 7.69
N ASP A 40 -1.51 23.90 6.94
CA ASP A 40 -0.92 22.62 7.30
C ASP A 40 0.45 22.76 7.96
N ILE A 41 0.81 21.76 8.74
CA ILE A 41 2.14 21.55 9.31
C ILE A 41 2.63 20.19 8.82
N VAL A 42 3.82 20.15 8.25
CA VAL A 42 4.42 18.94 7.69
C VAL A 42 5.70 18.60 8.43
N PHE A 43 5.82 17.34 8.84
CA PHE A 43 7.06 16.75 9.35
C PHE A 43 7.45 15.61 8.42
N ARG A 44 8.65 15.65 7.87
CA ARG A 44 9.16 14.67 6.92
C ARG A 44 10.37 13.94 7.47
N ALA A 45 10.61 12.72 7.01
CA ALA A 45 11.74 11.89 7.46
C ALA A 45 11.82 11.74 8.99
N VAL A 46 10.67 11.60 9.66
CA VAL A 46 10.57 11.35 11.10
C VAL A 46 10.99 9.91 11.38
N PRO A 47 12.09 9.66 12.11
CA PRO A 47 12.57 8.30 12.31
C PRO A 47 11.67 7.53 13.29
N TYR A 48 11.21 6.35 12.90
CA TYR A 48 10.47 5.44 13.79
C TYR A 48 11.32 4.26 14.25
N ALA A 49 12.43 3.98 13.57
CA ALA A 49 13.39 2.94 13.93
C ALA A 49 14.82 3.40 13.61
N ALA A 50 15.80 2.70 14.19
CA ALA A 50 17.21 2.90 13.87
C ALA A 50 17.50 2.48 12.41
N PRO A 51 18.45 3.15 11.71
CA PRO A 51 18.85 2.76 10.38
C PRO A 51 19.28 1.28 10.31
N PRO A 52 18.71 0.47 9.41
CA PRO A 52 18.98 -0.97 9.33
C PRO A 52 20.29 -1.27 8.57
N LEU A 53 21.40 -0.68 8.99
CA LEU A 53 22.71 -0.72 8.34
C LEU A 53 23.64 -1.78 8.96
N GLY A 54 24.54 -2.32 8.18
CA GLY A 54 25.60 -3.24 8.64
C GLY A 54 25.00 -4.45 9.35
N ASP A 55 25.32 -4.65 10.64
CA ASP A 55 24.82 -5.77 11.45
C ASP A 55 23.30 -5.71 11.69
N LEU A 56 22.64 -4.58 11.46
CA LEU A 56 21.18 -4.45 11.55
C LEU A 56 20.47 -4.82 10.24
N ARG A 57 21.20 -5.01 9.13
CA ARG A 57 20.62 -5.52 7.90
C ARG A 57 20.03 -6.91 8.14
N TRP A 58 18.79 -7.13 7.70
CA TRP A 58 18.00 -8.36 7.95
C TRP A 58 17.80 -8.68 9.45
N ARG A 59 17.62 -7.68 10.27
CA ARG A 59 17.14 -7.82 11.65
C ARG A 59 15.82 -7.08 11.83
N ALA A 60 15.08 -7.46 12.86
CA ALA A 60 13.91 -6.70 13.28
C ALA A 60 14.29 -5.22 13.54
N PRO A 61 13.41 -4.26 13.24
CA PRO A 61 13.69 -2.85 13.47
C PRO A 61 14.03 -2.59 14.93
N GLN A 62 15.06 -1.77 15.17
CA GLN A 62 15.54 -1.43 16.49
C GLN A 62 15.07 -0.02 16.89
N PRO A 63 14.92 0.28 18.19
CA PRO A 63 14.53 1.61 18.66
C PRO A 63 15.47 2.71 18.15
N VAL A 64 14.90 3.87 17.86
CA VAL A 64 15.65 5.07 17.49
C VAL A 64 16.59 5.47 18.63
N LYS A 65 17.86 5.77 18.31
CA LYS A 65 18.78 6.38 19.27
C LYS A 65 18.41 7.85 19.47
N ALA A 66 18.33 8.29 20.72
CA ALA A 66 18.09 9.69 21.03
C ALA A 66 19.18 10.59 20.43
N TRP A 67 18.77 11.76 19.95
CA TRP A 67 19.68 12.77 19.39
C TRP A 67 19.70 14.05 20.20
N GLN A 68 20.77 14.82 20.08
CA GLN A 68 20.89 16.13 20.70
C GLN A 68 20.46 17.24 19.73
N GLY A 69 19.86 18.30 20.28
CA GLY A 69 19.40 19.44 19.48
C GLY A 69 18.14 19.17 18.66
N VAL A 70 17.98 19.93 17.60
CA VAL A 70 16.80 19.90 16.73
C VAL A 70 17.14 19.16 15.43
N ARG A 71 16.39 18.10 15.14
CA ARG A 71 16.46 17.37 13.87
C ARG A 71 15.56 18.05 12.83
N ASP A 72 16.14 18.35 11.67
CA ASP A 72 15.41 18.91 10.54
C ASP A 72 14.45 17.87 9.95
N ALA A 73 13.16 18.14 10.05
CA ALA A 73 12.06 17.36 9.47
C ALA A 73 11.26 18.19 8.45
N THR A 74 11.90 19.16 7.80
CA THR A 74 11.28 20.02 6.78
C THR A 74 11.40 19.45 5.37
N ARG A 75 12.24 18.45 5.14
CA ARG A 75 12.56 17.87 3.84
C ARG A 75 12.29 16.38 3.81
N SER A 76 11.78 15.89 2.67
CA SER A 76 11.58 14.45 2.46
C SER A 76 12.89 13.69 2.67
N GLY A 77 12.78 12.57 3.38
CA GLY A 77 13.86 11.61 3.53
C GLY A 77 14.04 10.75 2.29
N PRO A 78 15.06 9.89 2.30
CA PRO A 78 15.25 8.93 1.24
C PRO A 78 14.14 7.88 1.24
N ALA A 79 13.73 7.44 0.06
CA ALA A 79 12.98 6.20 -0.07
C ALA A 79 13.86 5.00 0.31
N CYS A 80 13.26 3.87 0.67
CA CYS A 80 14.02 2.65 0.87
C CYS A 80 14.64 2.16 -0.43
N LEU A 81 15.81 1.52 -0.34
CA LEU A 81 16.58 1.06 -1.49
C LEU A 81 15.76 0.14 -2.38
N GLN A 82 15.76 0.43 -3.66
CA GLN A 82 14.92 -0.21 -4.67
C GLN A 82 15.55 -0.13 -6.05
N ASN A 83 15.12 -0.99 -6.97
CA ASN A 83 15.46 -0.88 -8.39
C ASN A 83 14.58 0.15 -9.10
N SER A 84 15.04 0.64 -10.26
CA SER A 84 14.22 1.47 -11.13
C SER A 84 13.18 0.61 -11.85
N GLU A 85 11.91 0.95 -11.66
CA GLU A 85 10.77 0.36 -12.36
C GLU A 85 10.19 1.36 -13.42
N GLY A 86 10.92 2.43 -13.70
CA GLY A 86 10.51 3.51 -14.61
C GLY A 86 9.62 4.55 -13.92
N TRP A 87 8.50 4.15 -13.36
CA TRP A 87 7.56 5.03 -12.67
C TRP A 87 8.08 5.59 -11.34
N ASN A 88 8.97 4.86 -10.65
CA ASN A 88 9.53 5.23 -9.34
C ASN A 88 10.82 6.05 -9.41
N ARG A 89 11.13 6.68 -10.56
CA ARG A 89 12.43 7.34 -10.80
C ARG A 89 12.83 8.33 -9.70
N ALA A 90 11.89 9.13 -9.20
CA ALA A 90 12.18 10.12 -8.16
C ALA A 90 12.60 9.44 -6.85
N SER A 91 11.90 8.40 -6.43
CA SER A 91 12.21 7.62 -5.23
C SER A 91 13.52 6.85 -5.37
N TRP A 92 13.74 6.20 -6.52
CA TRP A 92 14.95 5.45 -6.81
C TRP A 92 16.22 6.31 -6.77
N LEU A 93 16.20 7.53 -7.35
CA LEU A 93 17.36 8.43 -7.37
C LEU A 93 17.78 8.91 -5.98
N HIS A 94 16.89 8.90 -5.02
CA HIS A 94 17.10 9.36 -3.64
C HIS A 94 16.91 8.25 -2.61
N ALA A 95 17.14 6.98 -3.01
CA ALA A 95 16.98 5.84 -2.13
C ALA A 95 18.22 5.59 -1.24
N SER A 96 17.97 5.08 -0.02
CA SER A 96 18.99 4.72 0.97
C SER A 96 18.54 3.50 1.79
N GLU A 97 19.46 2.78 2.42
CA GLU A 97 19.11 1.83 3.49
C GLU A 97 18.68 2.57 4.78
N ASP A 98 19.19 3.78 5.03
CA ASP A 98 18.71 4.66 6.12
C ASP A 98 17.39 5.31 5.70
N CYS A 99 16.30 4.56 5.77
CA CYS A 99 15.00 4.94 5.23
C CYS A 99 13.81 4.72 6.19
N LEU A 100 14.03 4.18 7.40
CA LEU A 100 12.92 3.84 8.31
C LEU A 100 12.32 5.10 8.95
N THR A 101 11.57 5.84 8.15
CA THR A 101 10.99 7.14 8.51
C THR A 101 9.51 7.23 8.14
N LEU A 102 8.84 8.21 8.77
CA LEU A 102 7.46 8.62 8.48
C LEU A 102 7.45 10.02 7.90
N ASP A 103 6.44 10.30 7.08
CA ASP A 103 6.01 11.65 6.74
C ASP A 103 4.65 11.90 7.40
N ILE A 104 4.49 13.05 8.07
CA ILE A 104 3.29 13.40 8.83
C ILE A 104 2.78 14.76 8.36
N ARG A 105 1.48 14.87 8.05
CA ARG A 105 0.81 16.14 7.76
C ARG A 105 -0.39 16.33 8.66
N THR A 106 -0.51 17.50 9.27
CA THR A 106 -1.59 17.85 10.18
C THR A 106 -1.94 19.32 10.09
N ARG A 107 -3.15 19.71 10.46
CA ARG A 107 -3.56 21.13 10.58
C ARG A 107 -3.38 21.73 11.96
N SER A 108 -3.07 20.93 12.96
CA SER A 108 -2.85 21.41 14.32
C SER A 108 -2.13 20.34 15.14
N LEU A 109 -1.25 20.78 16.04
CA LEU A 109 -0.58 19.92 16.99
C LEU A 109 -1.45 19.56 18.21
N THR A 110 -2.67 20.08 18.29
CA THR A 110 -3.61 19.80 19.38
C THR A 110 -4.92 19.25 18.84
N GLY A 111 -5.62 18.50 19.68
CA GLY A 111 -6.88 17.83 19.33
C GLY A 111 -6.71 16.32 19.30
N LYS A 112 -7.77 15.60 18.93
CA LYS A 112 -7.81 14.15 18.75
C LYS A 112 -8.44 13.88 17.38
N ARG A 113 -7.65 14.08 16.32
CA ARG A 113 -8.11 13.83 14.95
C ARG A 113 -7.89 12.37 14.57
N PRO A 114 -8.80 11.78 13.80
CA PRO A 114 -8.55 10.50 13.16
C PRO A 114 -7.22 10.53 12.40
N VAL A 115 -6.52 9.40 12.38
CA VAL A 115 -5.23 9.24 11.71
C VAL A 115 -5.42 8.29 10.53
N MET A 116 -4.91 8.67 9.35
CA MET A 116 -4.81 7.77 8.20
C MET A 116 -3.33 7.48 7.93
N VAL A 117 -2.96 6.21 8.00
CA VAL A 117 -1.60 5.73 7.77
C VAL A 117 -1.52 5.03 6.44
N TRP A 118 -0.78 5.59 5.51
CA TRP A 118 -0.55 5.06 4.17
C TRP A 118 0.63 4.11 4.13
N ILE A 119 0.40 2.92 3.57
CA ILE A 119 1.38 1.88 3.26
C ILE A 119 1.41 1.75 1.75
N HIS A 120 2.52 2.16 1.14
CA HIS A 120 2.64 2.23 -0.31
C HIS A 120 2.76 0.86 -0.96
N GLY A 121 2.32 0.76 -2.22
CA GLY A 121 2.51 -0.41 -3.07
C GLY A 121 3.86 -0.46 -3.76
N GLY A 122 3.92 -1.20 -4.87
CA GLY A 122 5.13 -1.40 -5.68
C GLY A 122 5.75 -2.79 -5.50
N SER A 123 4.92 -3.81 -5.39
CA SER A 123 5.31 -5.24 -5.36
C SER A 123 6.28 -5.60 -4.21
N ASN A 124 6.25 -4.84 -3.11
CA ASN A 124 7.23 -4.93 -2.03
C ASN A 124 8.69 -4.79 -2.49
N ARG A 125 8.92 -4.20 -3.67
CA ARG A 125 10.23 -3.97 -4.30
C ARG A 125 10.55 -2.51 -4.56
N SER A 126 9.55 -1.66 -4.65
CA SER A 126 9.66 -0.25 -5.00
C SER A 126 8.55 0.56 -4.33
N GLY A 127 8.65 1.89 -4.41
CA GLY A 127 7.66 2.80 -3.83
C GLY A 127 8.23 3.74 -2.78
N SER A 128 7.37 4.56 -2.21
CA SER A 128 7.74 5.51 -1.14
C SER A 128 6.51 6.02 -0.39
N SER A 129 6.74 6.63 0.78
CA SER A 129 5.72 7.27 1.63
C SER A 129 5.07 8.52 1.00
N ALA A 130 5.60 9.02 -0.12
CA ALA A 130 5.03 10.19 -0.81
C ALA A 130 3.55 9.96 -1.16
N GLY A 131 2.75 10.98 -1.01
CA GLY A 131 1.30 10.94 -1.20
C GLY A 131 0.59 11.66 -0.06
N PRO A 132 0.45 11.08 1.14
CA PRO A 132 -0.25 11.73 2.25
C PRO A 132 0.32 13.10 2.63
N ALA A 133 1.65 13.22 2.67
CA ALA A 133 2.34 14.46 3.03
C ALA A 133 2.25 15.56 1.95
N ASP A 134 1.77 15.22 0.75
CA ASP A 134 1.59 16.15 -0.37
C ASP A 134 0.12 16.27 -0.79
N SER A 135 -0.81 15.66 -0.02
CA SER A 135 -2.23 15.59 -0.31
C SER A 135 -3.04 16.64 0.44
N ASP A 136 -4.32 16.77 0.08
CA ASP A 136 -5.30 17.60 0.78
C ASP A 136 -6.18 16.82 1.79
N LEU A 137 -5.79 15.58 2.15
CA LEU A 137 -6.48 14.74 3.14
C LEU A 137 -6.73 15.44 4.47
N THR A 138 -5.81 16.32 4.90
CA THR A 138 -5.96 17.08 6.14
C THR A 138 -7.16 18.01 6.12
N GLU A 139 -7.66 18.40 4.95
CA GLU A 139 -8.89 19.19 4.79
C GLU A 139 -10.15 18.39 5.17
N GLN A 140 -10.06 17.07 5.17
CA GLN A 140 -11.09 16.17 5.69
C GLN A 140 -11.08 16.03 7.23
N GLY A 141 -10.16 16.73 7.92
CA GLY A 141 -10.06 16.71 9.36
C GLY A 141 -9.28 15.55 9.93
N VAL A 142 -8.44 14.90 9.13
CA VAL A 142 -7.57 13.78 9.55
C VAL A 142 -6.11 14.21 9.66
N VAL A 143 -5.30 13.46 10.41
CA VAL A 143 -3.84 13.49 10.34
C VAL A 143 -3.40 12.45 9.31
N ALA A 144 -2.62 12.86 8.31
CA ALA A 144 -2.12 11.97 7.28
C ALA A 144 -0.68 11.54 7.58
N VAL A 145 -0.40 10.24 7.51
CA VAL A 145 0.92 9.64 7.78
C VAL A 145 1.29 8.74 6.61
N GLY A 146 2.51 8.87 6.07
CA GLY A 146 3.09 7.95 5.10
C GLY A 146 4.24 7.16 5.71
N VAL A 147 4.35 5.88 5.42
CA VAL A 147 5.34 4.96 5.99
C VAL A 147 6.36 4.54 4.94
N GLN A 148 7.65 4.70 5.23
CA GLN A 148 8.72 4.02 4.51
C GLN A 148 9.03 2.69 5.21
N TYR A 149 9.28 1.62 4.45
CA TYR A 149 9.62 0.28 4.97
C TYR A 149 10.58 -0.42 4.01
N ARG A 150 11.37 -1.36 4.51
CA ARG A 150 12.36 -2.10 3.71
C ARG A 150 11.69 -2.93 2.62
N LEU A 151 12.34 -2.96 1.47
CA LEU A 151 11.82 -3.51 0.23
C LEU A 151 12.71 -4.63 -0.32
N GLY A 152 12.12 -5.48 -1.16
CA GLY A 152 12.81 -6.52 -1.90
C GLY A 152 13.65 -7.43 -1.00
N VAL A 153 14.84 -7.77 -1.46
CA VAL A 153 15.77 -8.63 -0.69
C VAL A 153 16.18 -8.02 0.64
N LEU A 154 16.15 -6.69 0.79
CA LEU A 154 16.47 -6.03 2.06
C LEU A 154 15.34 -6.11 3.08
N GLY A 155 14.09 -6.26 2.61
CA GLY A 155 12.89 -6.35 3.44
C GLY A 155 12.33 -7.76 3.62
N PHE A 156 12.64 -8.70 2.69
CA PHE A 156 11.91 -9.96 2.61
C PHE A 156 12.79 -11.21 2.33
N LEU A 157 14.11 -11.11 2.44
CA LEU A 157 15.00 -12.26 2.30
C LEU A 157 14.92 -13.17 3.53
N SER A 158 14.63 -14.46 3.31
CA SER A 158 14.71 -15.51 4.34
C SER A 158 15.97 -16.36 4.13
N LEU A 159 16.65 -16.71 5.23
CA LEU A 159 17.77 -17.64 5.23
C LEU A 159 17.77 -18.44 6.55
N PRO A 160 18.23 -19.69 6.56
CA PRO A 160 18.38 -20.47 7.80
C PRO A 160 19.27 -19.78 8.83
N GLU A 161 20.36 -19.12 8.41
CA GLU A 161 21.29 -18.39 9.28
C GLU A 161 20.59 -17.18 9.91
N LEU A 162 19.74 -16.48 9.15
CA LEU A 162 18.94 -15.36 9.66
C LEU A 162 17.89 -15.85 10.66
N ALA A 163 17.23 -16.97 10.39
CA ALA A 163 16.29 -17.59 11.30
C ALA A 163 16.98 -18.03 12.60
N ALA A 164 18.16 -18.63 12.51
CA ALA A 164 18.95 -19.03 13.69
C ALA A 164 19.31 -17.83 14.59
N GLU A 165 19.67 -16.68 14.01
CA GLU A 165 19.95 -15.46 14.77
C GLU A 165 18.71 -14.84 15.44
N GLN A 166 17.49 -15.11 14.95
CA GLN A 166 16.27 -14.41 15.32
C GLN A 166 15.18 -15.29 15.95
N GLY A 167 15.60 -16.45 16.48
CA GLY A 167 14.70 -17.35 17.22
C GLY A 167 13.73 -18.11 16.33
N GLY A 168 14.19 -18.56 15.16
CA GLY A 168 13.49 -19.49 14.29
C GLY A 168 12.63 -18.83 13.21
N SER A 169 12.80 -17.53 12.91
CA SER A 169 12.02 -16.81 11.89
C SER A 169 12.91 -15.84 11.11
N SER A 170 12.65 -15.69 9.82
CA SER A 170 13.29 -14.70 8.94
C SER A 170 12.36 -14.28 7.80
N GLY A 171 12.65 -13.14 7.14
CA GLY A 171 12.04 -12.75 5.87
C GLY A 171 11.00 -11.64 5.94
N ASN A 172 10.22 -11.48 6.98
CA ASN A 172 9.14 -10.48 7.04
C ASN A 172 9.59 -9.13 7.65
N TYR A 173 10.83 -8.66 7.32
CA TYR A 173 11.40 -7.44 7.93
C TYR A 173 10.64 -6.18 7.49
N GLY A 174 10.18 -6.11 6.24
CA GLY A 174 9.35 -4.99 5.77
C GLY A 174 8.02 -4.90 6.53
N LEU A 175 7.37 -6.03 6.81
CA LEU A 175 6.16 -6.07 7.63
C LEU A 175 6.46 -5.73 9.11
N MET A 176 7.61 -6.17 9.65
CA MET A 176 8.06 -5.76 10.99
C MET A 176 8.31 -4.24 11.06
N ASP A 177 8.83 -3.63 10.00
CA ASP A 177 9.03 -2.18 9.91
C ASP A 177 7.70 -1.43 9.98
N GLN A 178 6.68 -1.91 9.24
CA GLN A 178 5.33 -1.34 9.26
C GLN A 178 4.69 -1.47 10.67
N ILE A 179 4.85 -2.62 11.33
CA ILE A 179 4.40 -2.80 12.72
C ILE A 179 5.11 -1.81 13.66
N ALA A 180 6.42 -1.61 13.50
CA ALA A 180 7.17 -0.64 14.29
C ALA A 180 6.73 0.80 14.01
N ALA A 181 6.44 1.14 12.76
CA ALA A 181 5.89 2.43 12.36
C ALA A 181 4.50 2.67 13.00
N LEU A 182 3.62 1.69 12.97
CA LEU A 182 2.30 1.78 13.61
C LEU A 182 2.42 1.91 15.13
N ARG A 183 3.35 1.23 15.76
CA ARG A 183 3.63 1.39 17.20
C ARG A 183 4.13 2.80 17.49
N TRP A 184 5.04 3.33 16.66
CA TRP A 184 5.49 4.71 16.80
C TRP A 184 4.33 5.70 16.64
N VAL A 185 3.43 5.49 15.69
CA VAL A 185 2.20 6.29 15.50
C VAL A 185 1.35 6.23 16.77
N HIS A 186 1.03 5.04 17.26
CA HIS A 186 0.27 4.85 18.49
C HIS A 186 0.89 5.63 19.68
N ASP A 187 2.21 5.57 19.87
CA ASP A 187 2.88 6.15 21.02
C ASP A 187 3.11 7.68 20.91
N ASN A 188 3.05 8.26 19.70
CA ASN A 188 3.50 9.64 19.48
C ASN A 188 2.51 10.55 18.73
N ILE A 189 1.52 10.02 18.03
CA ILE A 189 0.70 10.83 17.12
C ILE A 189 -0.15 11.90 17.81
N GLU A 190 -0.41 11.75 19.11
CA GLU A 190 -1.06 12.78 19.92
C GLU A 190 -0.30 14.12 19.92
N ARG A 191 1.04 14.08 19.83
CA ARG A 191 1.92 15.27 19.75
C ARG A 191 1.75 16.03 18.42
N PHE A 192 1.14 15.36 17.44
CA PHE A 192 0.81 15.91 16.12
C PHE A 192 -0.70 16.15 15.97
N GLY A 193 -1.45 16.12 17.07
CA GLY A 193 -2.89 16.36 17.10
C GLY A 193 -3.76 15.21 16.60
N GLY A 194 -3.18 14.00 16.45
CA GLY A 194 -3.88 12.77 16.09
C GLY A 194 -4.43 12.01 17.30
N ASP A 195 -5.34 11.09 17.07
CA ASP A 195 -5.92 10.18 18.05
C ASP A 195 -5.32 8.78 17.88
N PRO A 196 -4.48 8.28 18.81
CA PRO A 196 -3.89 6.94 18.73
C PRO A 196 -4.94 5.82 18.75
N ASP A 197 -6.11 6.05 19.35
CA ASP A 197 -7.21 5.09 19.42
C ASP A 197 -8.12 5.15 18.18
N ASN A 198 -7.79 6.01 17.19
CA ASN A 198 -8.60 6.20 15.99
C ASN A 198 -7.72 6.19 14.72
N VAL A 199 -6.97 5.12 14.53
CA VAL A 199 -6.05 4.92 13.41
C VAL A 199 -6.72 4.06 12.34
N THR A 200 -6.62 4.51 11.08
CA THR A 200 -7.02 3.76 9.87
C THR A 200 -5.77 3.48 9.04
N ILE A 201 -5.48 2.24 8.75
CA ILE A 201 -4.41 1.87 7.80
C ILE A 201 -4.99 1.77 6.39
N VAL A 202 -4.26 2.30 5.42
CA VAL A 202 -4.68 2.36 4.01
C VAL A 202 -3.51 1.92 3.15
N GLY A 203 -3.75 1.09 2.16
CA GLY A 203 -2.71 0.66 1.23
C GLY A 203 -3.26 0.23 -0.11
N GLU A 204 -2.44 0.39 -1.12
CA GLU A 204 -2.74 -0.03 -2.49
C GLU A 204 -1.74 -1.10 -2.95
N SER A 205 -2.19 -2.06 -3.80
CA SER A 205 -1.34 -3.12 -4.36
C SER A 205 -0.62 -3.91 -3.27
N ALA A 206 0.72 -3.99 -3.30
CA ALA A 206 1.51 -4.60 -2.23
C ALA A 206 1.24 -3.97 -0.86
N GLY A 207 1.00 -2.65 -0.80
CA GLY A 207 0.59 -1.98 0.43
C GLY A 207 -0.77 -2.45 0.94
N SER A 208 -1.71 -2.74 0.04
CA SER A 208 -3.00 -3.37 0.37
C SER A 208 -2.83 -4.80 0.88
N GLN A 209 -1.94 -5.58 0.24
CA GLN A 209 -1.54 -6.88 0.78
C GLN A 209 -1.00 -6.73 2.19
N ASP A 210 -0.07 -5.81 2.40
CA ASP A 210 0.54 -5.59 3.71
C ASP A 210 -0.49 -5.14 4.75
N VAL A 211 -1.46 -4.28 4.39
CA VAL A 211 -2.61 -3.96 5.25
C VAL A 211 -3.37 -5.22 5.65
N SER A 212 -3.64 -6.14 4.72
CA SER A 212 -4.31 -7.41 5.01
C SER A 212 -3.48 -8.33 5.92
N LEU A 213 -2.14 -8.33 5.75
CA LEU A 213 -1.23 -9.06 6.63
C LEU A 213 -1.12 -8.43 8.02
N LEU A 214 -1.22 -7.11 8.14
CA LEU A 214 -1.32 -6.41 9.43
C LEU A 214 -2.63 -6.71 10.14
N LEU A 215 -3.75 -6.88 9.41
CA LEU A 215 -5.00 -7.39 10.00
C LEU A 215 -4.81 -8.79 10.60
N ALA A 216 -3.97 -9.63 9.98
CA ALA A 216 -3.65 -10.98 10.43
C ALA A 216 -2.61 -11.00 11.58
N ALA A 217 -1.58 -10.15 11.52
CA ALA A 217 -0.41 -10.22 12.41
C ALA A 217 -0.76 -9.96 13.88
N PRO A 218 -0.46 -10.89 14.82
CA PRO A 218 -0.74 -10.68 16.25
C PRO A 218 -0.06 -9.44 16.82
N ALA A 219 1.16 -9.12 16.38
CA ALA A 219 1.93 -7.97 16.87
C ALA A 219 1.39 -6.61 16.43
N ALA A 220 0.48 -6.57 15.44
CA ALA A 220 -0.19 -5.36 14.95
C ALA A 220 -1.55 -5.11 15.64
N GLN A 221 -2.06 -6.08 16.40
CA GLN A 221 -3.35 -5.93 17.05
C GLN A 221 -3.34 -4.81 18.08
N GLY A 222 -4.38 -3.96 18.06
CA GLY A 222 -4.50 -2.78 18.93
C GLY A 222 -3.76 -1.54 18.45
N LEU A 223 -3.02 -1.59 17.32
CA LEU A 223 -2.32 -0.43 16.75
C LEU A 223 -3.17 0.36 15.75
N PHE A 224 -4.31 -0.17 15.34
CA PHE A 224 -5.26 0.49 14.44
C PHE A 224 -6.66 -0.09 14.62
N GLU A 225 -7.68 0.67 14.21
CA GLU A 225 -9.09 0.30 14.38
C GLU A 225 -9.86 0.08 13.06
N LYS A 226 -9.30 0.50 11.93
CA LYS A 226 -9.94 0.43 10.62
C LYS A 226 -8.91 0.16 9.54
N ALA A 227 -9.36 -0.40 8.40
CA ALA A 227 -8.49 -0.67 7.27
C ALA A 227 -9.14 -0.33 5.92
N VAL A 228 -8.33 0.05 4.95
CA VAL A 228 -8.70 0.18 3.55
C VAL A 228 -7.69 -0.59 2.70
N MET A 229 -8.18 -1.48 1.89
CA MET A 229 -7.40 -2.34 1.01
C MET A 229 -7.77 -2.06 -0.45
N GLU A 230 -6.86 -1.45 -1.19
CA GLU A 230 -7.02 -1.04 -2.58
C GLU A 230 -6.21 -1.98 -3.47
N SER A 231 -6.88 -2.79 -4.28
CA SER A 231 -6.25 -3.70 -5.28
C SER A 231 -5.17 -4.62 -4.70
N GLY A 232 -5.44 -5.30 -3.57
CA GLY A 232 -4.51 -6.26 -2.96
C GLY A 232 -5.12 -7.10 -1.86
N THR A 233 -4.64 -8.35 -1.72
CA THR A 233 -5.11 -9.35 -0.74
C THR A 233 -3.92 -10.11 -0.17
N PRO A 234 -4.08 -10.92 0.89
CA PRO A 234 -2.94 -11.57 1.56
C PRO A 234 -2.01 -12.38 0.66
N GLY A 235 -2.51 -12.92 -0.45
CA GLY A 235 -1.71 -13.75 -1.37
C GLY A 235 -1.79 -13.37 -2.84
N PHE A 236 -2.58 -12.35 -3.22
CA PHE A 236 -2.79 -12.01 -4.64
C PHE A 236 -3.23 -13.20 -5.51
N GLY A 237 -4.05 -14.09 -4.98
CA GLY A 237 -4.44 -15.33 -5.68
C GLY A 237 -3.32 -16.39 -5.77
N MET A 238 -2.16 -16.17 -5.16
CA MET A 238 -1.05 -17.13 -5.11
C MET A 238 -1.06 -17.90 -3.79
N PRO A 239 -0.63 -19.18 -3.78
CA PRO A 239 -0.47 -19.94 -2.55
C PRO A 239 0.53 -19.28 -1.59
N TYR A 240 0.28 -19.34 -0.29
CA TYR A 240 1.24 -18.90 0.72
C TYR A 240 2.52 -19.75 0.68
N ARG A 241 3.63 -19.16 1.08
CA ARG A 241 4.93 -19.80 1.13
C ARG A 241 5.23 -20.21 2.58
N SER A 242 5.75 -21.44 2.78
CA SER A 242 6.32 -21.80 4.07
C SER A 242 7.66 -21.09 4.31
N LEU A 243 8.09 -20.96 5.58
CA LEU A 243 9.42 -20.45 5.91
C LEU A 243 10.53 -21.27 5.22
N ARG A 244 10.39 -22.59 5.19
CA ARG A 244 11.37 -23.49 4.53
C ARG A 244 11.51 -23.21 3.03
N ASP A 245 10.39 -22.98 2.33
CA ASP A 245 10.43 -22.64 0.90
C ASP A 245 11.05 -21.26 0.69
N ALA A 246 10.78 -20.31 1.58
CA ALA A 246 11.38 -18.98 1.55
C ALA A 246 12.89 -19.02 1.83
N GLU A 247 13.34 -19.87 2.77
CA GLU A 247 14.76 -20.11 3.05
C GLU A 247 15.47 -20.75 1.87
N GLY A 248 14.88 -21.76 1.23
CA GLY A 248 15.43 -22.38 0.02
C GLY A 248 15.60 -21.39 -1.14
N LEU A 249 14.67 -20.44 -1.27
CA LEU A 249 14.78 -19.35 -2.22
C LEU A 249 15.91 -18.38 -1.83
N GLY A 250 16.03 -18.04 -0.54
CA GLY A 250 17.13 -17.22 -0.03
C GLY A 250 18.51 -17.85 -0.20
N GLU A 251 18.64 -19.16 0.02
CA GLU A 251 19.86 -19.90 -0.27
C GLU A 251 20.23 -19.83 -1.76
N ALA A 252 19.24 -19.92 -2.66
CA ALA A 252 19.48 -19.73 -4.09
C ALA A 252 19.98 -18.31 -4.41
N PHE A 253 19.45 -17.29 -3.72
CA PHE A 253 19.95 -15.93 -3.81
C PHE A 253 21.39 -15.82 -3.28
N ALA A 254 21.67 -16.39 -2.11
CA ALA A 254 23.01 -16.37 -1.52
C ALA A 254 24.05 -17.10 -2.41
N ARG A 255 23.68 -18.21 -3.06
CA ARG A 255 24.52 -18.87 -4.08
C ARG A 255 24.83 -17.95 -5.26
N SER A 256 23.84 -17.21 -5.77
CA SER A 256 24.06 -16.27 -6.88
C SER A 256 24.98 -15.10 -6.49
N ALA A 257 25.14 -14.87 -5.19
CA ALA A 257 26.03 -13.86 -4.59
C ALA A 257 27.40 -14.43 -4.18
N ASP A 258 27.69 -15.72 -4.49
CA ASP A 258 28.86 -16.45 -3.96
C ASP A 258 28.99 -16.38 -2.42
N ALA A 259 27.86 -16.32 -1.71
CA ALA A 259 27.80 -16.12 -0.26
C ALA A 259 26.94 -17.21 0.45
N GLU A 260 26.82 -18.39 -0.14
CA GLU A 260 26.08 -19.51 0.47
C GLU A 260 26.70 -19.90 1.81
N GLY A 261 25.89 -19.95 2.87
CA GLY A 261 26.33 -20.22 4.24
C GLY A 261 27.18 -19.10 4.88
N ASP A 262 27.47 -18.02 4.18
CA ASP A 262 28.29 -16.90 4.66
C ASP A 262 27.46 -15.61 4.79
N LEU A 263 26.69 -15.52 5.86
CA LEU A 263 25.86 -14.34 6.17
C LEU A 263 26.71 -13.07 6.37
N ALA A 264 27.95 -13.19 6.87
CA ALA A 264 28.82 -12.04 7.08
C ALA A 264 29.25 -11.45 5.73
N LYS A 265 29.62 -12.29 4.76
CA LYS A 265 29.91 -11.88 3.38
C LYS A 265 28.70 -11.23 2.74
N LEU A 266 27.52 -11.82 2.87
CA LEU A 266 26.29 -11.29 2.30
C LEU A 266 25.93 -9.92 2.92
N ARG A 267 26.07 -9.73 4.24
CA ARG A 267 25.89 -8.44 4.93
C ARG A 267 26.90 -7.38 4.49
N ALA A 268 28.11 -7.77 4.17
CA ALA A 268 29.17 -6.87 3.73
C ALA A 268 29.00 -6.41 2.27
N MET A 269 28.14 -7.04 1.48
CA MET A 269 27.90 -6.62 0.09
C MET A 269 27.31 -5.22 0.02
N SER A 270 27.72 -4.48 -1.04
CA SER A 270 27.13 -3.18 -1.28
C SER A 270 25.64 -3.31 -1.62
N PRO A 271 24.81 -2.36 -1.20
CA PRO A 271 23.38 -2.36 -1.56
C PRO A 271 23.14 -2.45 -3.07
N VAL A 272 23.96 -1.79 -3.86
CA VAL A 272 23.88 -1.84 -5.34
C VAL A 272 24.09 -3.24 -5.87
N ALA A 273 25.04 -4.01 -5.31
CA ALA A 273 25.28 -5.39 -5.72
C ALA A 273 24.07 -6.27 -5.38
N LEU A 274 23.48 -6.12 -4.18
CA LEU A 274 22.28 -6.85 -3.78
C LEU A 274 21.08 -6.54 -4.68
N LEU A 275 20.87 -5.26 -5.03
CA LEU A 275 19.78 -4.86 -5.94
C LEU A 275 20.02 -5.33 -7.37
N SER A 276 21.28 -5.39 -7.83
CA SER A 276 21.60 -5.94 -9.16
C SER A 276 21.28 -7.43 -9.24
N LEU A 277 21.57 -8.21 -8.20
CA LEU A 277 21.17 -9.61 -8.11
C LEU A 277 19.64 -9.75 -8.04
N GLN A 278 18.97 -8.91 -7.23
CA GLN A 278 17.51 -8.90 -7.13
C GLN A 278 16.83 -8.69 -8.48
N ALA A 279 17.39 -7.88 -9.38
CA ALA A 279 16.77 -7.55 -10.67
C ALA A 279 16.48 -8.80 -11.54
N THR A 280 17.30 -9.85 -11.38
CA THR A 280 17.15 -11.12 -12.11
C THR A 280 16.67 -12.26 -11.23
N PHE A 281 16.49 -12.01 -9.93
CA PHE A 281 16.08 -13.01 -8.96
C PHE A 281 14.57 -13.18 -8.93
N GLY A 282 14.10 -14.41 -9.10
CA GLY A 282 12.68 -14.74 -9.06
C GLY A 282 12.46 -16.24 -8.84
N GLU A 283 11.25 -16.60 -8.48
CA GLU A 283 10.84 -17.99 -8.36
C GLU A 283 9.84 -18.37 -9.46
N PRO A 284 9.85 -19.62 -9.96
CA PRO A 284 8.95 -20.07 -11.02
C PRO A 284 7.46 -19.85 -10.67
N ALA A 285 7.10 -20.07 -9.40
CA ALA A 285 5.72 -19.91 -8.92
C ALA A 285 5.19 -18.47 -8.99
N THR A 286 6.04 -17.46 -9.22
CA THR A 286 5.65 -16.05 -9.31
C THR A 286 5.85 -15.45 -10.70
N ARG A 287 6.19 -16.26 -11.70
CA ARG A 287 6.52 -15.81 -13.07
C ARG A 287 7.64 -14.75 -13.12
N GLY A 288 8.63 -14.90 -12.22
CA GLY A 288 9.83 -14.08 -12.22
C GLY A 288 9.95 -13.10 -11.06
N ALA A 289 10.87 -12.14 -11.20
CA ALA A 289 11.29 -11.27 -10.10
C ALA A 289 10.17 -10.34 -9.59
N SER A 290 9.22 -9.94 -10.44
CA SER A 290 8.22 -8.90 -10.09
C SER A 290 7.31 -9.29 -8.95
N PHE A 291 6.96 -10.57 -8.80
CA PHE A 291 6.01 -11.05 -7.80
C PHE A 291 6.65 -11.86 -6.67
N THR A 292 7.96 -12.11 -6.72
CA THR A 292 8.67 -12.93 -5.71
C THR A 292 8.40 -12.44 -4.28
N PHE A 293 8.37 -11.13 -4.05
CA PHE A 293 8.16 -10.53 -2.72
C PHE A 293 6.69 -10.24 -2.40
N LEU A 294 5.77 -10.46 -3.33
CA LEU A 294 4.32 -10.47 -3.09
C LEU A 294 3.83 -11.82 -2.56
N ARG A 295 4.58 -12.90 -2.75
CA ARG A 295 4.18 -14.17 -2.21
C ARG A 295 4.41 -14.21 -0.70
N THR A 296 3.32 -14.15 0.05
CA THR A 296 3.33 -14.11 1.52
C THR A 296 4.02 -15.33 2.13
N THR A 297 4.95 -15.10 3.04
CA THR A 297 5.67 -16.14 3.79
C THR A 297 5.07 -16.30 5.19
N ILE A 298 4.59 -17.49 5.50
CA ILE A 298 4.20 -17.90 6.86
C ILE A 298 5.48 -18.25 7.60
N ASP A 299 5.95 -17.36 8.49
CA ASP A 299 7.26 -17.45 9.13
C ASP A 299 7.21 -17.98 10.57
N GLY A 300 6.01 -18.32 11.06
CA GLY A 300 5.80 -18.86 12.40
C GLY A 300 5.91 -17.83 13.54
N LYS A 301 6.16 -16.55 13.25
CA LYS A 301 6.35 -15.50 14.27
C LYS A 301 5.57 -14.20 13.95
N VAL A 302 5.86 -13.55 12.84
CA VAL A 302 5.09 -12.36 12.38
C VAL A 302 3.75 -12.82 11.87
N LEU A 303 3.75 -13.87 11.07
CA LEU A 303 2.59 -14.61 10.59
C LEU A 303 2.72 -16.06 11.05
N PRO A 304 2.21 -16.40 12.24
CA PRO A 304 2.34 -17.75 12.81
C PRO A 304 1.54 -18.82 12.05
N GLU A 305 0.49 -18.41 11.35
CA GLU A 305 -0.40 -19.27 10.56
C GLU A 305 -0.82 -18.57 9.26
N ALA A 306 -1.62 -19.24 8.44
CA ALA A 306 -2.18 -18.65 7.24
C ALA A 306 -2.96 -17.37 7.58
N PRO A 307 -2.78 -16.26 6.83
CA PRO A 307 -3.45 -15.00 7.09
C PRO A 307 -4.96 -15.12 7.22
N ASP A 308 -5.59 -15.95 6.41
CA ASP A 308 -7.04 -16.14 6.44
C ASP A 308 -7.53 -16.69 7.79
N ALA A 309 -6.82 -17.65 8.37
CA ALA A 309 -7.13 -18.23 9.68
C ALA A 309 -6.93 -17.18 10.80
N LEU A 310 -5.86 -16.41 10.72
CA LEU A 310 -5.56 -15.34 11.68
C LEU A 310 -6.62 -14.23 11.61
N ILE A 311 -7.00 -13.78 10.42
CA ILE A 311 -8.05 -12.77 10.22
C ILE A 311 -9.38 -13.27 10.77
N ALA A 312 -9.75 -14.53 10.48
CA ALA A 312 -11.00 -15.14 10.96
C ALA A 312 -11.09 -15.18 12.49
N SER A 313 -9.95 -15.28 13.19
CA SER A 313 -9.90 -15.33 14.66
C SER A 313 -9.81 -13.95 15.33
N ASN A 314 -9.49 -12.88 14.59
CA ASN A 314 -9.29 -11.55 15.12
C ASN A 314 -10.60 -10.78 15.34
N LYS A 315 -10.55 -9.77 16.22
CA LYS A 315 -11.69 -8.88 16.49
C LYS A 315 -12.07 -8.11 15.21
N PRO A 316 -13.36 -8.16 14.81
CA PRO A 316 -13.84 -7.43 13.63
C PRO A 316 -13.57 -5.94 13.68
N LYS A 317 -13.14 -5.39 12.55
CA LYS A 317 -12.89 -3.95 12.32
C LYS A 317 -13.62 -3.49 11.05
N PRO A 318 -14.02 -2.21 10.94
CA PRO A 318 -14.55 -1.66 9.68
C PRO A 318 -13.50 -1.68 8.56
N VAL A 319 -13.87 -2.21 7.39
CA VAL A 319 -12.95 -2.39 6.26
C VAL A 319 -13.60 -1.96 4.94
N ILE A 320 -12.89 -1.15 4.16
CA ILE A 320 -13.15 -0.98 2.73
C ILE A 320 -12.20 -1.89 1.97
N VAL A 321 -12.71 -2.64 0.99
CA VAL A 321 -11.91 -3.42 0.05
C VAL A 321 -12.32 -3.09 -1.38
N GLY A 322 -11.37 -3.04 -2.32
CA GLY A 322 -11.73 -2.75 -3.69
C GLY A 322 -10.68 -3.11 -4.72
N THR A 323 -11.05 -2.88 -5.98
CA THR A 323 -10.20 -3.12 -7.13
C THR A 323 -10.45 -2.07 -8.20
N ASP A 324 -9.45 -1.80 -9.01
CA ASP A 324 -9.65 -1.20 -10.31
C ASP A 324 -10.37 -2.20 -11.22
N LYS A 325 -11.19 -1.74 -12.17
CA LYS A 325 -11.89 -2.63 -13.12
C LYS A 325 -10.92 -3.36 -14.03
N VAL A 326 -9.85 -2.70 -14.41
CA VAL A 326 -8.71 -3.27 -15.11
C VAL A 326 -7.46 -3.01 -14.28
N GLU A 327 -6.79 -4.08 -13.96
CA GLU A 327 -5.55 -4.05 -13.20
C GLU A 327 -4.33 -4.08 -14.15
N PHE A 328 -3.14 -4.45 -13.71
CA PHE A 328 -2.04 -4.64 -14.64
C PHE A 328 -1.98 -6.07 -15.18
N GLY A 329 -1.28 -6.24 -16.31
CA GLY A 329 -1.13 -7.53 -16.97
C GLY A 329 -0.31 -7.41 -18.24
N PRO A 330 -0.28 -8.46 -19.08
CA PRO A 330 0.35 -8.41 -20.40
C PRO A 330 -0.18 -7.24 -21.23
N ALA A 331 0.66 -6.73 -22.12
CA ALA A 331 0.30 -5.62 -22.99
C ALA A 331 -0.69 -6.03 -24.10
N ASP A 332 -0.67 -7.32 -24.48
CA ASP A 332 -1.51 -7.92 -25.51
C ASP A 332 -1.67 -9.43 -25.26
N ASP A 333 -2.33 -10.12 -26.22
CA ASP A 333 -2.54 -11.57 -26.19
C ASP A 333 -1.44 -12.36 -26.95
N ASN A 334 -0.29 -11.76 -27.27
CA ASN A 334 0.84 -12.40 -27.96
C ASN A 334 1.68 -13.28 -27.01
N LEU A 335 1.03 -14.22 -26.35
CA LEU A 335 1.62 -15.17 -25.40
C LEU A 335 0.88 -16.51 -25.48
N ASP A 336 1.46 -17.55 -24.88
CA ASP A 336 0.73 -18.81 -24.73
C ASP A 336 -0.40 -18.65 -23.70
N LEU A 337 -1.62 -18.44 -24.23
CA LEU A 337 -2.81 -18.25 -23.40
C LEU A 337 -3.18 -19.49 -22.59
N ALA A 338 -2.79 -20.69 -22.99
CA ALA A 338 -3.07 -21.92 -22.22
C ALA A 338 -2.12 -22.02 -21.03
N GLU A 339 -0.83 -21.76 -21.22
CA GLU A 339 0.15 -21.66 -20.13
C GLU A 339 -0.21 -20.52 -19.18
N PHE A 340 -0.64 -19.36 -19.70
CA PHE A 340 -1.05 -18.23 -18.91
C PHE A 340 -2.30 -18.52 -18.07
N ALA A 341 -3.30 -19.20 -18.65
CA ALA A 341 -4.48 -19.65 -17.92
C ALA A 341 -4.11 -20.68 -16.86
N HIS A 342 -3.18 -21.60 -17.15
CA HIS A 342 -2.72 -22.59 -16.18
C HIS A 342 -2.06 -21.92 -14.96
N TYR A 343 -1.32 -20.85 -15.16
CA TYR A 343 -0.71 -20.09 -14.07
C TYR A 343 -1.75 -19.52 -13.08
N TRP A 344 -2.90 -19.01 -13.59
CA TRP A 344 -3.91 -18.37 -12.74
C TRP A 344 -5.03 -19.30 -12.25
N PHE A 345 -5.25 -20.43 -12.94
CA PHE A 345 -6.39 -21.30 -12.72
C PHE A 345 -6.01 -22.79 -12.54
N GLY A 346 -4.72 -23.11 -12.56
CA GLY A 346 -4.23 -24.48 -12.31
C GLY A 346 -4.89 -25.50 -13.23
N ASP A 347 -5.41 -26.58 -12.61
CA ASP A 347 -6.07 -27.68 -13.34
C ASP A 347 -7.35 -27.26 -14.05
N ASP A 348 -8.01 -26.17 -13.62
CA ASP A 348 -9.19 -25.60 -14.24
C ASP A 348 -8.88 -24.64 -15.41
N SER A 349 -7.62 -24.54 -15.84
CA SER A 349 -7.17 -23.63 -16.89
C SER A 349 -7.89 -23.78 -18.22
N ALA A 350 -8.15 -25.00 -18.70
CA ALA A 350 -8.81 -25.24 -19.97
C ALA A 350 -10.28 -24.79 -19.97
N PRO A 351 -11.13 -25.17 -18.97
CA PRO A 351 -12.47 -24.63 -18.88
C PRO A 351 -12.51 -23.12 -18.58
N ALA A 352 -11.57 -22.59 -17.82
CA ALA A 352 -11.46 -21.14 -17.58
C ALA A 352 -11.18 -20.39 -18.89
N LEU A 353 -10.16 -20.80 -19.66
CA LEU A 353 -9.83 -20.18 -20.95
C LEU A 353 -11.00 -20.26 -21.95
N ALA A 354 -11.71 -21.37 -21.97
CA ALA A 354 -12.90 -21.52 -22.80
C ALA A 354 -14.02 -20.53 -22.40
N ALA A 355 -14.24 -20.35 -21.10
CA ALA A 355 -15.22 -19.40 -20.57
C ALA A 355 -14.85 -17.95 -20.93
N TYR A 356 -13.57 -17.54 -20.78
CA TYR A 356 -13.09 -16.21 -21.14
C TYR A 356 -13.20 -15.93 -22.64
N ARG A 357 -12.99 -16.96 -23.51
CA ARG A 357 -13.18 -16.84 -24.97
C ARG A 357 -14.64 -16.70 -25.38
N ALA A 358 -15.54 -17.29 -24.60
CA ALA A 358 -16.99 -17.23 -24.83
C ALA A 358 -17.66 -15.98 -24.22
N GLU A 359 -16.94 -15.23 -23.36
CA GLU A 359 -17.45 -13.99 -22.77
C GLU A 359 -17.77 -12.97 -23.86
N GLU A 360 -18.93 -12.33 -23.76
CA GLU A 360 -19.26 -11.18 -24.60
C GLU A 360 -18.21 -10.08 -24.44
N ALA A 361 -17.79 -9.49 -25.56
CA ALA A 361 -16.74 -8.48 -25.56
C ALA A 361 -17.16 -7.25 -24.76
N ASP A 362 -16.50 -7.02 -23.62
CA ASP A 362 -16.58 -5.76 -22.88
C ASP A 362 -15.28 -4.96 -23.13
N PRO A 363 -15.33 -3.91 -23.96
CA PRO A 363 -14.15 -3.11 -24.24
C PRO A 363 -13.57 -2.43 -23.01
N ARG A 364 -14.36 -2.31 -21.92
CA ARG A 364 -13.92 -1.75 -20.64
C ARG A 364 -13.08 -2.73 -19.80
N ARG A 365 -12.95 -4.00 -20.23
CA ARG A 365 -12.16 -5.03 -19.54
C ARG A 365 -10.83 -5.36 -20.24
N GLY A 366 -10.58 -4.78 -21.42
CA GLY A 366 -9.37 -5.03 -22.20
C GLY A 366 -9.34 -6.40 -22.88
N HIS A 367 -8.15 -6.82 -23.30
CA HIS A 367 -7.92 -8.07 -24.02
C HIS A 367 -7.93 -9.30 -23.07
N LEU A 368 -7.86 -10.52 -23.64
CA LEU A 368 -8.12 -11.76 -22.92
C LEU A 368 -7.15 -12.02 -21.76
N ALA A 369 -5.85 -11.92 -22.00
CA ALA A 369 -4.83 -12.15 -20.97
C ALA A 369 -4.94 -11.13 -19.82
N LEU A 370 -5.22 -9.87 -20.13
CA LEU A 370 -5.42 -8.82 -19.14
C LEU A 370 -6.65 -9.10 -18.26
N ARG A 371 -7.74 -9.61 -18.85
CA ARG A 371 -8.94 -10.03 -18.10
C ARG A 371 -8.63 -11.18 -17.14
N MET A 372 -7.93 -12.22 -17.64
CA MET A 372 -7.56 -13.39 -16.84
C MET A 372 -6.69 -12.99 -15.64
N GLN A 373 -5.69 -12.13 -15.83
CA GLN A 373 -4.84 -11.68 -14.72
C GLN A 373 -5.58 -10.77 -13.75
N SER A 374 -6.34 -9.80 -14.24
CA SER A 374 -7.13 -8.92 -13.38
C SER A 374 -8.08 -9.71 -12.49
N ASP A 375 -8.74 -10.74 -13.04
CA ASP A 375 -9.66 -11.57 -12.26
C ASP A 375 -8.91 -12.52 -11.32
N GLY A 376 -7.90 -13.26 -11.82
CA GLY A 376 -7.18 -14.25 -11.01
C GLY A 376 -6.37 -13.66 -9.87
N GLN A 377 -5.73 -12.52 -10.12
CA GLN A 377 -4.84 -11.87 -9.15
C GLN A 377 -5.56 -10.89 -8.22
N PHE A 378 -6.61 -10.22 -8.68
CA PHE A 378 -7.21 -9.10 -7.94
C PHE A 378 -8.70 -9.31 -7.62
N HIS A 379 -9.57 -9.42 -8.63
CA HIS A 379 -11.01 -9.44 -8.39
C HIS A 379 -11.47 -10.64 -7.56
N CYS A 380 -11.09 -11.84 -7.98
CA CYS A 380 -11.52 -13.07 -7.31
C CYS A 380 -10.97 -13.19 -5.88
N PRO A 381 -9.67 -12.94 -5.63
CA PRO A 381 -9.15 -12.91 -4.26
C PRO A 381 -9.80 -11.84 -3.39
N THR A 382 -10.13 -10.66 -3.96
CA THR A 382 -10.79 -9.58 -3.20
C THR A 382 -12.22 -9.96 -2.82
N ASP A 383 -12.98 -10.58 -3.70
CA ASP A 383 -14.32 -11.06 -3.39
C ASP A 383 -14.29 -12.17 -2.31
N ARG A 384 -13.32 -13.11 -2.37
CA ARG A 384 -13.09 -14.11 -1.32
C ARG A 384 -12.75 -13.49 0.03
N LEU A 385 -11.85 -12.50 0.03
CA LEU A 385 -11.49 -11.77 1.26
C LEU A 385 -12.70 -11.03 1.84
N ALA A 386 -13.51 -10.38 1.01
CA ALA A 386 -14.74 -9.72 1.45
C ALA A 386 -15.73 -10.71 2.06
N ASP A 387 -15.86 -11.91 1.49
CA ASP A 387 -16.69 -12.99 2.03
C ASP A 387 -16.15 -13.52 3.36
N LEU A 388 -14.84 -13.76 3.45
CA LEU A 388 -14.19 -14.20 4.68
C LEU A 388 -14.46 -13.20 5.81
N LEU A 389 -14.15 -11.94 5.58
CA LEU A 389 -14.35 -10.87 6.55
C LEU A 389 -15.83 -10.77 6.98
N ALA A 390 -16.76 -10.68 6.02
CA ALA A 390 -18.18 -10.53 6.31
C ALA A 390 -18.77 -11.74 7.04
N SER A 391 -18.34 -12.96 6.69
CA SER A 391 -18.81 -14.20 7.36
C SER A 391 -18.37 -14.29 8.82
N HIS A 392 -17.28 -13.58 9.20
CA HIS A 392 -16.77 -13.45 10.56
C HIS A 392 -17.22 -12.15 11.26
N GLY A 393 -18.25 -11.48 10.72
CA GLY A 393 -18.90 -10.33 11.35
C GLY A 393 -18.18 -8.99 11.16
N TRP A 394 -17.21 -8.90 10.28
CA TRP A 394 -16.57 -7.63 9.96
C TRP A 394 -17.50 -6.74 9.16
N PRO A 395 -17.60 -5.44 9.45
CA PRO A 395 -18.28 -4.47 8.59
C PRO A 395 -17.43 -4.22 7.33
N VAL A 396 -17.84 -4.75 6.19
CA VAL A 396 -17.10 -4.68 4.93
C VAL A 396 -17.87 -3.86 3.90
N TRP A 397 -17.17 -2.99 3.16
CA TRP A 397 -17.67 -2.28 2.00
C TRP A 397 -16.77 -2.57 0.80
N ARG A 398 -17.38 -3.00 -0.31
CA ARG A 398 -16.68 -3.39 -1.54
C ARG A 398 -16.86 -2.32 -2.62
N TYR A 399 -15.78 -1.95 -3.34
CA TYR A 399 -15.87 -1.08 -4.51
C TYR A 399 -15.21 -1.68 -5.75
N GLU A 400 -15.62 -1.20 -6.94
CA GLU A 400 -14.90 -1.28 -8.20
C GLU A 400 -14.70 0.14 -8.74
N PHE A 401 -13.48 0.48 -9.15
CA PHE A 401 -13.15 1.76 -9.73
C PHE A 401 -12.93 1.62 -11.25
N ASP A 402 -13.70 2.36 -12.04
CA ASP A 402 -13.73 2.33 -13.51
C ASP A 402 -13.60 3.74 -14.12
N VAL A 403 -12.53 4.45 -13.74
CA VAL A 403 -12.17 5.73 -14.34
C VAL A 403 -10.81 5.60 -15.00
N GLY A 404 -10.73 5.85 -16.29
CA GLY A 404 -9.49 5.82 -17.05
C GLY A 404 -9.16 7.18 -17.65
N GLU A 405 -7.91 7.37 -18.02
CA GLU A 405 -7.43 8.58 -18.64
C GLU A 405 -8.15 8.81 -19.98
N ASN A 406 -8.71 10.01 -20.21
CA ASN A 406 -9.42 10.41 -21.44
C ASN A 406 -10.51 9.41 -21.90
N GLY A 407 -11.17 8.75 -20.95
CA GLY A 407 -12.20 7.75 -21.27
C GLY A 407 -11.67 6.37 -21.62
N GLY A 408 -10.38 6.15 -21.51
CA GLY A 408 -9.72 4.85 -21.72
C GLY A 408 -9.98 3.83 -20.61
N LEU A 409 -9.24 2.73 -20.64
CA LEU A 409 -9.28 1.73 -19.58
C LEU A 409 -8.71 2.30 -18.28
N THR A 410 -9.27 1.89 -17.17
CA THR A 410 -8.64 2.00 -15.86
C THR A 410 -7.32 1.23 -15.86
N ARG A 411 -6.41 1.60 -15.01
CA ARG A 411 -5.15 0.89 -14.80
C ARG A 411 -4.94 0.70 -13.31
N HIS A 412 -4.19 -0.30 -12.96
CA HIS A 412 -3.76 -0.56 -11.58
C HIS A 412 -3.21 0.70 -10.90
N ALA A 413 -3.62 0.94 -9.66
CA ALA A 413 -3.24 2.09 -8.85
C ALA A 413 -3.76 3.46 -9.36
N TYR A 414 -4.72 3.46 -10.28
CA TYR A 414 -5.19 4.72 -10.87
C TYR A 414 -6.09 5.49 -9.90
N GLU A 415 -6.80 4.79 -9.01
CA GLU A 415 -7.69 5.36 -7.98
C GLU A 415 -6.93 6.17 -6.91
N ILE A 416 -5.63 5.94 -6.69
CA ILE A 416 -4.82 6.64 -5.66
C ILE A 416 -4.98 8.15 -5.76
N GLY A 417 -5.01 8.70 -6.98
CA GLY A 417 -5.19 10.12 -7.20
C GLY A 417 -6.54 10.67 -6.71
N TRP A 418 -7.59 9.83 -6.62
CA TRP A 418 -8.91 10.20 -6.07
C TRP A 418 -9.01 9.98 -4.57
N VAL A 419 -8.13 9.18 -4.01
CA VAL A 419 -8.01 8.99 -2.55
C VAL A 419 -7.26 10.17 -1.92
N PHE A 420 -6.13 10.59 -2.51
CA PHE A 420 -5.28 11.64 -1.95
C PHE A 420 -5.63 13.05 -2.37
N GLU A 421 -6.37 13.23 -3.45
CA GLU A 421 -6.84 14.53 -3.89
C GLU A 421 -8.38 14.53 -3.94
N HIS A 422 -9.00 15.61 -3.49
CA HIS A 422 -10.46 15.76 -3.52
C HIS A 422 -10.95 16.03 -4.96
N LYS A 423 -10.80 15.02 -5.81
CA LYS A 423 -11.25 15.05 -7.21
C LYS A 423 -12.71 14.59 -7.30
N PRO A 424 -13.63 15.42 -7.83
CA PRO A 424 -15.00 14.97 -8.03
C PRO A 424 -15.09 13.95 -9.17
N LEU A 425 -15.82 12.88 -8.93
CA LEU A 425 -16.34 11.96 -9.93
C LEU A 425 -17.62 12.53 -10.56
N PRO A 426 -18.14 11.97 -11.66
CA PRO A 426 -19.43 12.33 -12.20
C PRO A 426 -20.53 12.32 -11.13
N GLY A 427 -21.33 13.38 -11.08
CA GLY A 427 -22.31 13.61 -10.01
C GLY A 427 -21.77 14.38 -8.80
N GLY A 428 -20.51 14.83 -8.84
CA GLY A 428 -19.91 15.65 -7.78
C GLY A 428 -19.44 14.88 -6.55
N VAL A 429 -19.42 13.55 -6.62
CA VAL A 429 -19.00 12.69 -5.50
C VAL A 429 -17.48 12.55 -5.52
N ALA A 430 -16.80 12.79 -4.40
CA ALA A 430 -15.40 12.50 -4.23
C ALA A 430 -15.21 11.17 -3.48
N MET A 431 -14.33 10.33 -4.01
CA MET A 431 -13.97 9.06 -3.40
C MET A 431 -13.36 9.28 -2.00
N GLN A 432 -12.51 10.30 -1.87
CA GLN A 432 -11.89 10.74 -0.63
C GLN A 432 -12.90 10.96 0.51
N ASP A 433 -14.14 11.40 0.23
CA ASP A 433 -15.16 11.64 1.25
C ASP A 433 -15.60 10.33 1.96
N TYR A 434 -15.60 9.20 1.26
CA TYR A 434 -15.91 7.90 1.86
C TYR A 434 -14.76 7.39 2.73
N TRP A 435 -13.50 7.54 2.27
CA TRP A 435 -12.31 7.16 3.03
C TRP A 435 -12.18 7.97 4.31
N ALA A 436 -12.34 9.29 4.20
CA ALA A 436 -12.35 10.18 5.36
C ALA A 436 -13.49 9.86 6.33
N ALA A 437 -14.70 9.57 5.83
CA ALA A 437 -15.83 9.21 6.68
C ALA A 437 -15.59 7.87 7.42
N LEU A 438 -15.00 6.87 6.76
CA LEU A 438 -14.56 5.65 7.43
C LEU A 438 -13.55 5.98 8.53
N ALA A 439 -12.52 6.79 8.23
CA ALA A 439 -11.50 7.16 9.21
C ALA A 439 -12.11 7.90 10.42
N VAL A 440 -13.03 8.81 10.20
CA VAL A 440 -13.70 9.61 11.25
C VAL A 440 -14.65 8.75 12.09
N ALA A 441 -15.53 7.97 11.46
CA ALA A 441 -16.70 7.37 12.11
C ALA A 441 -16.77 5.84 12.05
N GLY A 442 -15.85 5.16 11.34
CA GLY A 442 -15.93 3.72 11.10
C GLY A 442 -17.05 3.32 10.13
N ASP A 443 -17.62 4.27 9.41
CA ASP A 443 -18.66 4.05 8.40
C ASP A 443 -18.44 5.02 7.23
N PRO A 444 -18.25 4.53 5.98
CA PRO A 444 -18.05 5.38 4.81
C PRO A 444 -19.25 6.28 4.49
N ASN A 445 -20.43 5.99 5.07
CA ASN A 445 -21.62 6.83 4.96
C ASN A 445 -21.66 7.94 6.00
N GLY A 446 -20.73 7.98 6.94
CA GLY A 446 -20.61 9.00 7.97
C GLY A 446 -20.28 10.38 7.40
N LYS A 447 -20.20 11.37 8.28
CA LYS A 447 -19.76 12.72 7.92
C LYS A 447 -18.24 12.83 8.02
N ALA A 448 -17.63 13.58 7.11
CA ALA A 448 -16.24 13.97 7.12
C ALA A 448 -16.13 15.49 6.90
N GLY A 449 -14.92 16.06 6.90
CA GLY A 449 -14.70 17.50 6.84
C GLY A 449 -15.32 18.19 5.60
N ARG A 450 -15.27 17.54 4.44
CA ARG A 450 -15.87 18.01 3.17
C ARG A 450 -17.09 17.16 2.79
N THR A 451 -18.12 17.12 3.60
CA THR A 451 -19.28 16.26 3.36
C THR A 451 -20.11 16.76 2.18
N ALA A 452 -20.20 15.96 1.12
CA ALA A 452 -21.13 16.12 0.03
C ALA A 452 -22.26 15.09 0.11
N ALA A 453 -23.41 15.36 -0.52
CA ALA A 453 -24.43 14.35 -0.73
C ALA A 453 -23.89 13.28 -1.65
N ARG A 454 -23.89 12.04 -1.20
CA ARG A 454 -23.34 10.90 -1.93
C ARG A 454 -24.22 9.67 -1.77
N PRO A 455 -24.15 8.70 -2.73
CA PRO A 455 -24.87 7.45 -2.63
C PRO A 455 -24.58 6.71 -1.33
N GLN A 456 -25.61 6.10 -0.76
CA GLN A 456 -25.49 5.24 0.41
C GLN A 456 -24.74 3.97 0.04
N TRP A 457 -23.60 3.70 0.65
CA TRP A 457 -22.80 2.51 0.43
C TRP A 457 -23.28 1.38 1.33
N GLN A 458 -23.82 0.31 0.74
CA GLN A 458 -24.29 -0.86 1.47
C GLN A 458 -23.11 -1.75 1.87
N ARG A 459 -23.20 -2.36 3.06
CA ARG A 459 -22.23 -3.38 3.48
C ARG A 459 -22.31 -4.59 2.56
N TRP A 460 -21.16 -5.23 2.38
CA TRP A 460 -21.07 -6.49 1.66
C TRP A 460 -21.86 -7.59 2.40
N ASP A 461 -22.75 -8.25 1.68
CA ASP A 461 -23.48 -9.43 2.15
C ASP A 461 -23.17 -10.59 1.20
N PRO A 462 -22.47 -11.66 1.64
CA PRO A 462 -22.14 -12.81 0.80
C PRO A 462 -23.33 -13.45 0.08
N LYS A 463 -24.56 -13.32 0.62
CA LYS A 463 -25.79 -13.86 0.04
C LYS A 463 -26.43 -12.92 -1.00
N ARG A 464 -26.18 -11.64 -0.90
CA ARG A 464 -26.71 -10.60 -1.80
C ARG A 464 -25.64 -9.54 -2.03
N PRO A 465 -24.51 -9.92 -2.67
CA PRO A 465 -23.36 -9.05 -2.78
C PRO A 465 -23.68 -7.78 -3.57
N ARG A 466 -23.33 -6.65 -2.98
CA ARG A 466 -23.46 -5.31 -3.60
C ARG A 466 -22.15 -4.57 -3.41
N GLN A 467 -21.73 -3.84 -4.45
CA GLN A 467 -20.54 -3.00 -4.42
C GLN A 467 -20.83 -1.57 -4.87
N MET A 468 -19.98 -0.63 -4.47
CA MET A 468 -19.99 0.72 -4.99
C MET A 468 -19.19 0.76 -6.30
N ALA A 469 -19.81 1.17 -7.39
CA ALA A 469 -19.12 1.48 -8.62
C ALA A 469 -18.74 2.97 -8.63
N PHE A 470 -17.45 3.24 -8.73
CA PHE A 470 -16.91 4.57 -9.02
C PHE A 470 -16.51 4.60 -10.49
N SER A 471 -17.33 5.18 -11.37
CA SER A 471 -17.10 5.12 -12.80
C SER A 471 -17.13 6.48 -13.49
N GLN A 472 -16.71 6.51 -14.75
CA GLN A 472 -16.80 7.70 -15.60
C GLN A 472 -18.23 8.18 -15.85
N GLN A 473 -19.24 7.33 -15.66
CA GLN A 473 -20.63 7.65 -15.91
C GLN A 473 -21.38 7.98 -14.61
N THR A 474 -21.08 7.26 -13.55
CA THR A 474 -21.83 7.36 -12.29
C THR A 474 -21.03 6.84 -11.09
N THR A 475 -21.45 7.32 -9.90
CA THR A 475 -21.13 6.68 -8.62
C THR A 475 -22.41 6.10 -8.08
N ALA A 476 -22.53 4.78 -8.02
CA ALA A 476 -23.76 4.09 -7.63
C ALA A 476 -23.51 2.69 -7.08
N MET A 477 -24.49 2.19 -6.31
CA MET A 477 -24.51 0.76 -5.91
C MET A 477 -24.90 -0.13 -7.09
N GLU A 478 -24.13 -1.20 -7.31
CA GLU A 478 -24.39 -2.22 -8.31
C GLU A 478 -24.32 -3.62 -7.73
N ALA A 479 -24.59 -4.65 -8.56
CA ALA A 479 -24.37 -6.04 -8.15
C ALA A 479 -22.87 -6.28 -7.92
N GLY A 480 -22.53 -6.92 -6.82
CA GLY A 480 -21.18 -7.43 -6.58
C GLY A 480 -20.95 -8.78 -7.28
N ARG A 481 -19.72 -9.30 -7.19
CA ARG A 481 -19.33 -10.58 -7.82
C ARG A 481 -19.60 -10.63 -9.34
N GLN A 482 -19.37 -9.54 -10.03
CA GLN A 482 -19.54 -9.48 -11.48
C GLN A 482 -18.69 -10.50 -12.25
N ARG A 483 -17.65 -11.05 -11.60
CA ARG A 483 -16.71 -12.05 -12.13
C ARG A 483 -16.99 -13.48 -11.62
N ALA A 484 -18.14 -13.74 -10.98
CA ALA A 484 -18.42 -15.05 -10.36
C ALA A 484 -18.32 -16.24 -11.32
N ALA A 485 -18.68 -16.02 -12.61
CA ALA A 485 -18.56 -17.05 -13.66
C ALA A 485 -17.09 -17.48 -13.90
N PHE A 486 -16.11 -16.61 -13.62
CA PHE A 486 -14.68 -16.85 -13.79
C PHE A 486 -14.00 -17.20 -12.47
N CYS A 487 -14.39 -16.55 -11.38
CA CYS A 487 -13.79 -16.74 -10.07
C CYS A 487 -13.93 -18.18 -9.53
N ARG A 488 -14.96 -18.92 -9.96
CA ARG A 488 -15.09 -20.36 -9.64
C ARG A 488 -13.90 -21.21 -10.09
N PHE A 489 -13.13 -20.77 -11.07
CA PHE A 489 -11.91 -21.46 -11.55
C PHE A 489 -10.67 -21.05 -10.76
N ALA A 490 -10.72 -19.95 -10.03
CA ALA A 490 -9.61 -19.47 -9.20
C ALA A 490 -9.69 -19.93 -7.73
N ASP A 491 -10.72 -20.73 -7.37
CA ASP A 491 -10.96 -21.16 -5.98
C ASP A 491 -10.05 -22.35 -5.54
N ASN A 492 -9.19 -22.86 -6.42
CA ASN A 492 -8.32 -24.00 -6.16
C ASN A 492 -6.88 -23.61 -5.76
N PHE A 493 -6.64 -22.34 -5.41
CA PHE A 493 -5.33 -21.86 -4.95
C PHE A 493 -5.35 -21.43 -3.48
#